data_24e41d4db06803ae2a3dc49c7f23500a
#
_entry.id   24e41d4db06803ae2a3dc49c7f23500a
#
_cell.length_a   1.000
_cell.length_b   1.000
_cell.length_c   1.000
_cell.angle_alpha   90.00
_cell.angle_beta   90.00
_cell.angle_gamma   90.00
#
_symmetry.space_group_name_H-M   'P 1'
#
loop_
_entity.id
_entity.type
_entity.pdbx_description
1 polymer ?
#
loop_
_entity_poly.entity_id
_entity_poly.type
_entity_poly.pdbx_seq_one_letter_code
_entity_poly.pdbx_strand_id
1 'polypeptide(L)'
;MRAIDAIHAGVGHILCSDYQPSTLIAAAFAASRLADLPLDRALALVTSNPADACLLDDRGRLAPGKRADVIAVGSIAGQPMVTHTWSAGRLVFAAGYPMVQPAAPRTPGVRLTMYG
;
A
#
# COMPACT_ATOMS: atom_id res chain seq x y z
N MET A 1 -5.83 -3.13 -24.51
CA MET A 1 -4.62 -3.35 -23.67
C MET A 1 -5.07 -3.38 -22.22
N ARG A 2 -4.72 -4.43 -21.47
CA ARG A 2 -5.01 -4.47 -20.02
C ARG A 2 -3.95 -3.64 -19.28
N ALA A 3 -4.29 -3.09 -18.11
CA ALA A 3 -3.34 -2.33 -17.29
C ALA A 3 -2.06 -3.14 -16.98
N ILE A 4 -2.20 -4.45 -16.75
CA ILE A 4 -1.07 -5.33 -16.48
C ILE A 4 -0.09 -5.41 -17.66
N ASP A 5 -0.59 -5.37 -18.89
CA ASP A 5 0.24 -5.45 -20.09
C ASP A 5 1.08 -4.15 -20.23
N ALA A 6 0.50 -2.99 -19.90
CA ALA A 6 1.20 -1.70 -19.89
C ALA A 6 2.29 -1.63 -18.80
N ILE A 7 2.00 -2.20 -17.61
CA ILE A 7 2.97 -2.28 -16.51
C ILE A 7 4.13 -3.20 -16.90
N HIS A 8 3.83 -4.37 -17.46
CA HIS A 8 4.84 -5.34 -17.90
C HIS A 8 5.73 -4.75 -19.00
N ALA A 9 5.15 -3.98 -19.92
CA ALA A 9 5.89 -3.27 -20.98
C ALA A 9 6.69 -2.04 -20.48
N GLY A 10 6.57 -1.69 -19.18
CA GLY A 10 7.28 -0.55 -18.60
C GLY A 10 6.72 0.82 -18.99
N VAL A 11 5.50 0.89 -19.52
CA VAL A 11 4.84 2.14 -19.92
C VAL A 11 3.70 2.55 -18.98
N GLY A 12 3.30 1.67 -18.06
CA GLY A 12 2.35 1.97 -16.99
C GLY A 12 3.08 2.39 -15.72
N HIS A 13 3.01 3.67 -15.35
CA HIS A 13 3.77 4.23 -14.23
C HIS A 13 2.92 4.53 -13.00
N ILE A 14 1.60 4.61 -13.13
CA ILE A 14 0.66 4.93 -12.05
C ILE A 14 -0.55 4.01 -12.18
N LEU A 15 -1.03 3.50 -11.04
CA LEU A 15 -2.31 2.83 -10.93
C LEU A 15 -3.33 3.73 -10.25
N CYS A 16 -4.54 3.70 -10.76
CA CYS A 16 -5.68 4.43 -10.21
C CYS A 16 -6.86 3.47 -10.05
N SER A 17 -7.63 3.64 -8.98
CA SER A 17 -8.75 2.75 -8.65
C SER A 17 -10.09 3.18 -9.25
N ASP A 18 -10.13 4.30 -9.95
CA ASP A 18 -11.35 4.89 -10.48
C ASP A 18 -12.39 5.13 -9.35
N TYR A 19 -13.45 4.33 -9.26
CA TYR A 19 -14.50 4.51 -8.24
C TYR A 19 -14.47 3.47 -7.10
N GLN A 20 -13.47 2.60 -7.04
CA GLN A 20 -13.31 1.63 -5.93
C GLN A 20 -11.96 1.77 -5.20
N PRO A 21 -11.79 2.81 -4.35
CA PRO A 21 -10.50 3.08 -3.70
C PRO A 21 -9.96 1.93 -2.86
N SER A 22 -10.84 1.12 -2.26
CA SER A 22 -10.48 -0.03 -1.42
C SER A 22 -9.72 -1.14 -2.16
N THR A 23 -9.76 -1.16 -3.49
CA THR A 23 -9.09 -2.18 -4.30
C THR A 23 -7.65 -1.82 -4.67
N LEU A 24 -7.22 -0.59 -4.43
CA LEU A 24 -5.95 -0.08 -4.93
C LEU A 24 -4.74 -0.83 -4.37
N ILE A 25 -4.73 -1.14 -3.09
CA ILE A 25 -3.63 -1.91 -2.49
C ILE A 25 -3.60 -3.35 -3.03
N ALA A 26 -4.76 -3.98 -3.20
CA ALA A 26 -4.85 -5.31 -3.80
C ALA A 26 -4.35 -5.31 -5.25
N ALA A 27 -4.64 -4.25 -6.00
CA ALA A 27 -4.16 -4.08 -7.37
C ALA A 27 -2.63 -3.95 -7.44
N ALA A 28 -2.00 -3.23 -6.51
CA ALA A 28 -0.54 -3.14 -6.44
C ALA A 28 0.10 -4.50 -6.15
N PHE A 29 -0.43 -5.27 -5.20
CA PHE A 29 0.05 -6.64 -4.93
C PHE A 29 -0.20 -7.59 -6.09
N ALA A 30 -1.33 -7.46 -6.79
CA ALA A 30 -1.61 -8.24 -7.99
C ALA A 30 -0.63 -7.87 -9.12
N ALA A 31 -0.31 -6.60 -9.31
CA ALA A 31 0.67 -6.15 -10.29
C ALA A 31 2.04 -6.76 -10.04
N SER A 32 2.48 -6.84 -8.78
CA SER A 32 3.74 -7.51 -8.41
C SER A 32 3.77 -8.96 -8.88
N ARG A 33 2.69 -9.71 -8.64
CA ARG A 33 2.64 -11.14 -9.01
C ARG A 33 2.45 -11.39 -10.50
N LEU A 34 1.60 -10.60 -11.15
CA LEU A 34 1.18 -10.84 -12.54
C LEU A 34 2.15 -10.23 -13.57
N ALA A 35 2.87 -9.18 -13.21
CA ALA A 35 3.85 -8.55 -14.07
C ALA A 35 5.31 -8.91 -13.69
N ASP A 36 5.49 -9.85 -12.74
CA ASP A 36 6.80 -10.23 -12.21
C ASP A 36 7.62 -9.00 -11.76
N LEU A 37 6.94 -8.08 -11.08
CA LEU A 37 7.50 -6.82 -10.65
C LEU A 37 7.88 -6.90 -9.17
N PRO A 38 9.08 -6.47 -8.75
CA PRO A 38 9.42 -6.37 -7.32
C PRO A 38 8.35 -5.58 -6.56
N LEU A 39 8.02 -6.00 -5.34
CA LEU A 39 6.91 -5.43 -4.58
C LEU A 39 7.07 -3.93 -4.31
N ASP A 40 8.29 -3.45 -4.07
CA ASP A 40 8.59 -2.04 -3.90
C ASP A 40 8.26 -1.23 -5.16
N ARG A 41 8.53 -1.78 -6.34
CA ARG A 41 8.17 -1.18 -7.63
C ARG A 41 6.67 -1.19 -7.86
N ALA A 42 5.99 -2.28 -7.52
CA ALA A 42 4.53 -2.36 -7.62
C ALA A 42 3.84 -1.36 -6.68
N LEU A 43 4.35 -1.21 -5.46
CA LEU A 43 3.84 -0.23 -4.50
C LEU A 43 4.12 1.21 -4.94
N ALA A 44 5.25 1.47 -5.60
CA ALA A 44 5.54 2.79 -6.16
C ALA A 44 4.47 3.27 -7.15
N LEU A 45 3.80 2.36 -7.86
CA LEU A 45 2.70 2.71 -8.79
C LEU A 45 1.52 3.39 -8.09
N VAL A 46 1.37 3.22 -6.78
CA VAL A 46 0.25 3.75 -5.98
C VAL A 46 0.71 4.70 -4.87
N THR A 47 2.01 4.94 -4.73
CA THR A 47 2.59 5.79 -3.68
C THR A 47 3.49 6.89 -4.26
N SER A 48 4.75 6.57 -4.51
CA SER A 48 5.74 7.56 -4.93
C SER A 48 5.50 8.09 -6.34
N ASN A 49 5.13 7.24 -7.28
CA ASN A 49 4.94 7.68 -8.66
C ASN A 49 3.78 8.70 -8.81
N PRO A 50 2.58 8.47 -8.22
CA PRO A 50 1.54 9.49 -8.25
C PRO A 50 1.91 10.74 -7.46
N ALA A 51 2.65 10.62 -6.33
CA ALA A 51 3.12 11.79 -5.60
C ALA A 51 4.06 12.65 -6.45
N ASP A 52 5.02 12.02 -7.13
CA ASP A 52 5.95 12.72 -8.03
C ASP A 52 5.20 13.37 -9.20
N ALA A 53 4.25 12.68 -9.82
CA ALA A 53 3.45 13.21 -10.92
C ALA A 53 2.60 14.42 -10.51
N CYS A 54 2.16 14.46 -9.25
CA CYS A 54 1.41 15.58 -8.67
C CYS A 54 2.30 16.64 -8.02
N LEU A 55 3.62 16.52 -8.12
CA LEU A 55 4.61 17.44 -7.51
C LEU A 55 4.46 17.53 -5.97
N LEU A 56 4.08 16.43 -5.34
CA LEU A 56 3.96 16.28 -3.89
C LEU A 56 5.26 15.71 -3.33
N ASP A 57 6.24 16.55 -3.12
CA ASP A 57 7.59 16.17 -2.70
C ASP A 57 7.73 15.84 -1.21
N ASP A 58 6.70 16.14 -0.41
CA ASP A 58 6.67 15.90 1.04
C ASP A 58 6.13 14.51 1.44
N ARG A 59 5.61 13.72 0.50
CA ARG A 59 4.94 12.44 0.77
C ARG A 59 5.21 11.38 -0.30
N GLY A 60 4.58 10.20 -0.17
CA GLY A 60 4.71 9.09 -1.11
C GLY A 60 5.88 8.15 -0.82
N ARG A 61 6.69 8.46 0.20
CA ARG A 61 7.84 7.64 0.63
C ARG A 61 8.00 7.69 2.13
N LEU A 62 8.46 6.58 2.73
CA LEU A 62 8.97 6.56 4.10
C LEU A 62 10.42 7.01 4.10
N ALA A 63 10.66 8.27 4.46
CA ALA A 63 12.00 8.84 4.55
C ALA A 63 12.03 9.96 5.60
N PRO A 64 13.18 10.19 6.25
CA PRO A 64 13.35 11.31 7.17
C PRO A 64 12.99 12.64 6.50
N GLY A 65 12.26 13.50 7.20
CA GLY A 65 11.81 14.79 6.69
C GLY A 65 10.56 14.76 5.82
N LYS A 66 10.05 13.58 5.47
CA LYS A 66 8.78 13.44 4.76
C LYS A 66 7.61 13.44 5.73
N ARG A 67 6.45 13.82 5.22
CA ARG A 67 5.19 13.75 5.95
C ARG A 67 4.88 12.30 6.34
N ALA A 68 4.46 12.10 7.58
CA ALA A 68 4.15 10.77 8.10
C ALA A 68 2.75 10.29 7.64
N ASP A 69 2.57 10.11 6.34
CA ASP A 69 1.43 9.43 5.73
C ASP A 69 1.83 7.97 5.51
N VAL A 70 1.29 7.06 6.33
CA VAL A 70 1.74 5.67 6.42
C VAL A 70 0.54 4.74 6.49
N ILE A 71 0.62 3.61 5.84
CA ILE A 71 -0.33 2.50 6.02
C ILE A 71 0.38 1.26 6.55
N ALA A 72 -0.31 0.52 7.39
CA ALA A 72 0.08 -0.84 7.74
C ALA A 72 -0.82 -1.82 6.97
N VAL A 73 -0.19 -2.78 6.31
CA VAL A 73 -0.89 -3.79 5.51
C VAL A 73 -0.67 -5.16 6.13
N GLY A 74 -1.77 -5.81 6.50
CA GLY A 74 -1.77 -7.21 6.91
C GLY A 74 -2.17 -8.11 5.75
N SER A 75 -2.04 -9.42 5.95
CA SER A 75 -2.55 -10.44 5.04
C SER A 75 -3.62 -11.26 5.75
N ILE A 76 -4.81 -11.33 5.15
CA ILE A 76 -5.91 -12.17 5.62
C ILE A 76 -6.29 -13.12 4.49
N ALA A 77 -6.19 -14.41 4.75
CA ALA A 77 -6.43 -15.45 3.75
C ALA A 77 -5.64 -15.23 2.44
N GLY A 78 -4.40 -14.75 2.55
CA GLY A 78 -3.53 -14.45 1.41
C GLY A 78 -3.86 -13.15 0.67
N GLN A 79 -4.83 -12.37 1.12
CA GLN A 79 -5.19 -11.09 0.53
C GLN A 79 -4.63 -9.92 1.35
N PRO A 80 -4.02 -8.90 0.70
CA PRO A 80 -3.54 -7.71 1.39
C PRO A 80 -4.73 -6.89 1.90
N MET A 81 -4.66 -6.45 3.14
CA MET A 81 -5.65 -5.58 3.75
C MET A 81 -4.98 -4.48 4.56
N VAL A 82 -5.40 -3.23 4.36
CA VAL A 82 -4.95 -2.12 5.20
C VAL A 82 -5.53 -2.29 6.60
N THR A 83 -4.67 -2.38 7.61
CA THR A 83 -5.06 -2.53 9.01
C THR A 83 -5.04 -1.20 9.76
N HIS A 84 -4.12 -0.31 9.42
CA HIS A 84 -3.99 1.01 10.02
C HIS A 84 -3.61 2.03 8.97
N THR A 85 -4.05 3.27 9.16
CA THR A 85 -3.64 4.42 8.35
C THR A 85 -3.30 5.60 9.24
N TRP A 86 -2.13 6.19 9.04
CA TRP A 86 -1.73 7.46 9.66
C TRP A 86 -1.68 8.55 8.59
N SER A 87 -2.18 9.72 8.94
CA SER A 87 -2.08 10.95 8.14
C SER A 87 -1.38 12.01 8.96
N ALA A 88 -0.28 12.53 8.47
CA ALA A 88 0.59 13.47 9.18
C ALA A 88 0.95 12.97 10.60
N GLY A 89 1.22 11.67 10.75
CA GLY A 89 1.58 11.03 12.01
C GLY A 89 0.40 10.73 12.94
N ARG A 90 -0.83 11.12 12.58
CA ARG A 90 -2.03 10.85 13.38
C ARG A 90 -2.77 9.63 12.85
N LEU A 91 -3.09 8.68 13.72
CA LEU A 91 -3.91 7.52 13.39
C LEU A 91 -5.31 7.97 12.98
N VAL A 92 -5.72 7.67 11.75
CA VAL A 92 -7.02 8.05 11.18
C VAL A 92 -7.91 6.86 10.84
N PHE A 93 -7.34 5.67 10.76
CA PHE A 93 -8.04 4.42 10.52
C PHE A 93 -7.37 3.27 11.25
N ALA A 94 -8.16 2.40 11.87
CA ALA A 94 -7.73 1.12 12.43
C ALA A 94 -8.83 0.08 12.16
N ALA A 95 -8.48 -1.01 11.47
CA ALA A 95 -9.41 -2.09 11.18
C ALA A 95 -9.67 -2.89 12.46
N GLY A 96 -10.88 -2.76 13.01
CA GLY A 96 -11.65 -3.67 13.88
C GLY A 96 -10.96 -4.50 14.96
N TYR A 97 -9.68 -4.30 15.25
CA TYR A 97 -9.03 -4.94 16.36
C TYR A 97 -9.22 -4.07 17.62
N PRO A 98 -9.68 -4.63 18.73
CA PRO A 98 -9.67 -3.88 19.97
C PRO A 98 -8.25 -3.39 20.25
N MET A 99 -8.08 -2.08 20.40
CA MET A 99 -6.80 -1.39 20.63
C MET A 99 -6.14 -1.79 21.97
N VAL A 100 -6.73 -2.72 22.71
CA VAL A 100 -6.21 -3.25 23.97
C VAL A 100 -6.28 -4.77 23.91
N GLN A 101 -5.25 -5.39 23.38
CA GLN A 101 -4.95 -6.76 23.81
C GLN A 101 -3.62 -6.76 24.56
N PRO A 102 -3.60 -7.17 25.85
CA PRO A 102 -2.38 -7.64 26.44
C PRO A 102 -1.87 -8.79 25.54
N ALA A 103 -0.56 -8.86 25.35
CA ALA A 103 0.16 -9.77 24.48
C ALA A 103 -0.58 -11.11 24.27
N ALA A 104 -1.44 -11.17 23.27
CA ALA A 104 -2.02 -12.41 22.80
C ALA A 104 -1.00 -13.12 21.93
N PRO A 105 -0.90 -14.47 21.97
CA PRO A 105 0.01 -15.20 21.11
C PRO A 105 -0.28 -14.85 19.65
N ARG A 106 0.76 -14.58 18.90
CA ARG A 106 0.67 -14.26 17.48
C ARG A 106 -0.18 -15.30 16.77
N THR A 107 -1.31 -14.88 16.22
CA THR A 107 -2.11 -15.76 15.38
C THR A 107 -1.25 -16.18 14.18
N PRO A 108 -1.01 -17.48 13.97
CA PRO A 108 -0.21 -17.93 12.84
C PRO A 108 -0.81 -17.39 11.53
N GLY A 109 -0.02 -16.70 10.73
CA GLY A 109 -0.41 -16.24 9.39
C GLY A 109 -0.70 -14.75 9.22
N VAL A 110 -0.61 -13.91 10.26
CA VAL A 110 -0.69 -12.45 10.09
C VAL A 110 0.73 -11.87 10.02
N ARG A 111 1.11 -11.39 8.86
CA ARG A 111 2.34 -10.62 8.64
C ARG A 111 1.97 -9.16 8.45
N LEU A 112 2.38 -8.30 9.38
CA LEU A 112 2.27 -6.86 9.26
C LEU A 112 3.47 -6.30 8.51
N THR A 113 3.22 -5.54 7.48
CA THR A 113 4.25 -4.81 6.74
C THR A 113 3.81 -3.35 6.61
N MET A 114 4.72 -2.41 6.87
CA MET A 114 4.43 -0.98 6.80
C MET A 114 4.94 -0.40 5.49
N TYR A 115 4.10 0.40 4.85
CA TYR A 115 4.40 1.11 3.60
C TYR A 115 4.03 2.59 3.74
N GLY A 116 4.83 3.43 3.15
CA GLY A 116 4.63 4.89 3.14
C GLY A 116 4.32 5.44 1.77
#